data_0a20801312c234350fdd661ee48b2bc2
#
_entry.id   0a20801312c234350fdd661ee48b2bc2
#
_cell.length_a   1.000
_cell.length_b   1.000
_cell.length_c   1.000
_cell.angle_alpha   90.00
_cell.angle_beta   90.00
_cell.angle_gamma   90.00
#
_symmetry.space_group_name_H-M   'P 1'
#
loop_
_entity.id
_entity.type
_entity.pdbx_description
1 polymer ?
#
loop_
_entity_poly.entity_id
_entity_poly.type
_entity_poly.pdbx_seq_one_letter_code
_entity_poly.pdbx_strand_id
1 'polypeptide(L)'
;MNELVFLHSQYIEEEPYTTDEVIAKYSQIKRESVSKLIKKYQKDLEEFGKVGFEIRAMESGQKAKFYQLNEEQATLLITYLDNTEPVRRFKKALVRQFYDMKNGLYARRMERQKEKSVRKSMTDVIKELGLSPHYYKHYTDLVYKTALGLNAKQLREAREVSKKSTILDFLTSEEIEAVNKREQQVATLLTLKMDYDTIKSILSGQGVLYQTTLKMPAATN
;
A
#
# COMPACT_ATOMS: atom_id res chain seq x y z
N MET A 1 -4.03 7.78 -18.13
CA MET A 1 -4.62 8.95 -17.42
C MET A 1 -3.63 9.33 -16.34
N ASN A 2 -3.33 10.60 -16.12
CA ASN A 2 -2.33 10.97 -15.12
C ASN A 2 -2.89 10.70 -13.71
N GLU A 3 -1.99 10.42 -12.77
CA GLU A 3 -2.32 10.14 -11.38
C GLU A 3 -2.93 11.39 -10.70
N LEU A 4 -4.09 11.23 -10.09
CA LEU A 4 -4.83 12.30 -9.38
C LEU A 4 -4.84 12.07 -7.88
N VAL A 5 -4.58 10.85 -7.45
CA VAL A 5 -4.62 10.40 -6.06
C VAL A 5 -3.29 9.73 -5.72
N PHE A 6 -2.78 9.98 -4.54
CA PHE A 6 -1.46 9.58 -4.09
C PHE A 6 -1.52 8.88 -2.73
N LEU A 7 -0.44 8.16 -2.42
CA LEU A 7 -0.12 7.68 -1.08
C LEU A 7 1.25 8.28 -0.70
N HIS A 8 1.44 8.65 0.57
CA HIS A 8 2.76 9.09 1.07
C HIS A 8 3.76 7.93 1.09
N SER A 9 3.25 6.72 1.35
CA SER A 9 4.02 5.49 1.35
C SER A 9 3.16 4.35 0.81
N GLN A 10 3.75 3.16 0.66
CA GLN A 10 3.00 1.96 0.30
C GLN A 10 2.52 1.19 1.55
N TYR A 11 2.53 1.85 2.71
CA TYR A 11 2.06 1.24 3.94
C TYR A 11 0.56 0.91 3.88
N ILE A 12 0.19 -0.27 4.38
CA ILE A 12 -1.16 -0.83 4.23
C ILE A 12 -2.26 -0.02 4.92
N GLU A 13 -1.91 0.74 5.99
CA GLU A 13 -2.84 1.60 6.72
C GLU A 13 -2.80 3.06 6.24
N GLU A 14 -2.10 3.35 5.15
CA GLU A 14 -2.03 4.67 4.55
C GLU A 14 -3.40 5.09 4.00
N GLU A 15 -3.69 6.38 4.05
CA GLU A 15 -4.89 6.97 3.46
C GLU A 15 -4.56 7.69 2.15
N PRO A 16 -5.36 7.48 1.09
CA PRO A 16 -5.18 8.19 -0.16
C PRO A 16 -5.46 9.68 -0.02
N TYR A 17 -4.68 10.51 -0.73
CA TYR A 17 -4.89 11.95 -0.76
C TYR A 17 -4.74 12.52 -2.19
N THR A 18 -5.24 13.73 -2.39
CA THR A 18 -4.97 14.55 -3.58
C THR A 18 -4.43 15.91 -3.16
N THR A 19 -3.99 16.74 -4.12
CA THR A 19 -3.44 18.06 -3.83
C THR A 19 -4.21 19.20 -4.50
N ASP A 20 -4.09 20.42 -3.95
CA ASP A 20 -4.65 21.62 -4.56
C ASP A 20 -4.07 21.89 -5.95
N GLU A 21 -2.83 21.46 -6.22
CA GLU A 21 -2.19 21.56 -7.55
C GLU A 21 -2.87 20.63 -8.57
N VAL A 22 -3.15 19.39 -8.17
CA VAL A 22 -3.85 18.42 -9.02
C VAL A 22 -5.27 18.92 -9.32
N ILE A 23 -5.99 19.37 -8.30
CA ILE A 23 -7.33 19.92 -8.47
C ILE A 23 -7.29 21.13 -9.44
N ALA A 24 -6.37 22.05 -9.25
CA ALA A 24 -6.21 23.22 -10.10
C ALA A 24 -5.92 22.85 -11.56
N LYS A 25 -4.91 21.98 -11.77
CA LYS A 25 -4.47 21.56 -13.10
C LYS A 25 -5.57 20.90 -13.92
N TYR A 26 -6.25 19.91 -13.32
CA TYR A 26 -7.22 19.10 -14.07
C TYR A 26 -8.63 19.71 -14.14
N SER A 27 -8.98 20.60 -13.21
CA SER A 27 -10.20 21.40 -13.29
C SER A 27 -10.03 22.66 -14.15
N GLN A 28 -8.80 22.97 -14.60
CA GLN A 28 -8.45 24.20 -15.33
C GLN A 28 -8.78 25.47 -14.54
N ILE A 29 -8.60 25.44 -13.24
CA ILE A 29 -8.78 26.56 -12.31
C ILE A 29 -7.40 26.98 -11.80
N LYS A 30 -7.21 28.29 -11.55
CA LYS A 30 -5.96 28.78 -10.94
C LYS A 30 -5.78 28.18 -9.55
N ARG A 31 -4.56 27.71 -9.23
CA ARG A 31 -4.25 27.13 -7.92
C ARG A 31 -4.60 28.08 -6.76
N GLU A 32 -4.35 29.38 -6.92
CA GLU A 32 -4.71 30.39 -5.93
C GLU A 32 -6.22 30.44 -5.63
N SER A 33 -7.05 30.17 -6.64
CA SER A 33 -8.51 30.10 -6.46
C SER A 33 -8.91 28.85 -5.68
N VAL A 34 -8.28 27.70 -5.96
CA VAL A 34 -8.47 26.47 -5.18
C VAL A 34 -8.01 26.66 -3.74
N SER A 35 -6.83 27.25 -3.52
CA SER A 35 -6.32 27.55 -2.17
C SER A 35 -7.21 28.52 -1.39
N LYS A 36 -7.79 29.53 -2.07
CA LYS A 36 -8.79 30.44 -1.44
C LYS A 36 -10.06 29.68 -1.07
N LEU A 37 -10.51 28.76 -1.90
CA LEU A 37 -11.70 27.93 -1.64
C LEU A 37 -11.46 27.03 -0.41
N ILE A 38 -10.31 26.39 -0.32
CA ILE A 38 -9.89 25.58 0.85
C ILE A 38 -9.93 26.43 2.12
N LYS A 39 -9.33 27.62 2.09
CA LYS A 39 -9.32 28.53 3.26
C LYS A 39 -10.72 29.01 3.64
N LYS A 40 -11.57 29.30 2.65
CA LYS A 40 -12.94 29.75 2.87
C LYS A 40 -13.79 28.69 3.58
N TYR A 41 -13.63 27.42 3.19
CA TYR A 41 -14.39 26.29 3.72
C TYR A 41 -13.56 25.39 4.64
N GLN A 42 -12.50 25.93 5.23
CA GLN A 42 -11.59 25.15 6.05
C GLN A 42 -12.30 24.43 7.21
N LYS A 43 -13.27 25.07 7.85
CA LYS A 43 -14.02 24.48 8.96
C LYS A 43 -14.82 23.25 8.51
N ASP A 44 -15.48 23.35 7.35
CA ASP A 44 -16.27 22.24 6.80
C ASP A 44 -15.36 21.07 6.40
N LEU A 45 -14.18 21.37 5.83
CA LEU A 45 -13.19 20.35 5.47
C LEU A 45 -12.58 19.67 6.70
N GLU A 46 -12.35 20.43 7.78
CA GLU A 46 -11.78 19.91 9.02
C GLU A 46 -12.73 19.02 9.83
N GLU A 47 -14.03 18.96 9.49
CA GLU A 47 -14.96 17.95 10.01
C GLU A 47 -14.54 16.52 9.59
N PHE A 48 -13.82 16.37 8.47
CA PHE A 48 -13.27 15.12 7.94
C PHE A 48 -11.79 14.91 8.28
N GLY A 49 -11.29 15.57 9.30
CA GLY A 49 -9.89 15.52 9.72
C GLY A 49 -9.11 16.78 9.40
N LYS A 50 -7.93 16.90 9.97
CA LYS A 50 -7.07 18.09 9.77
C LYS A 50 -6.60 18.20 8.32
N VAL A 51 -6.77 19.38 7.72
CA VAL A 51 -6.26 19.64 6.36
C VAL A 51 -4.73 19.68 6.37
N GLY A 52 -4.10 18.74 5.66
CA GLY A 52 -2.66 18.66 5.50
C GLY A 52 -2.13 19.76 4.58
N PHE A 53 -0.87 20.16 4.78
CA PHE A 53 -0.18 21.02 3.83
C PHE A 53 1.34 20.89 3.94
N GLU A 54 2.01 21.20 2.84
CA GLU A 54 3.46 21.42 2.78
C GLU A 54 3.76 22.89 2.51
N ILE A 55 4.89 23.38 3.01
CA ILE A 55 5.39 24.72 2.68
C ILE A 55 6.52 24.55 1.68
N ARG A 56 6.32 25.02 0.44
CA ARG A 56 7.32 24.98 -0.62
C ARG A 56 7.65 26.39 -1.11
N ALA A 57 8.90 26.60 -1.57
CA ALA A 57 9.28 27.83 -2.25
C ALA A 57 8.66 27.85 -3.66
N MET A 58 8.10 28.98 -4.04
CA MET A 58 7.65 29.26 -5.41
C MET A 58 8.84 29.71 -6.27
N GLU A 59 8.70 29.68 -7.58
CA GLU A 59 9.71 30.25 -8.51
C GLU A 59 10.03 31.72 -8.21
N SER A 60 9.09 32.46 -7.67
CA SER A 60 9.26 33.84 -7.21
C SER A 60 10.10 33.99 -5.92
N GLY A 61 10.54 32.88 -5.30
CA GLY A 61 11.22 32.88 -4.01
C GLY A 61 10.31 33.00 -2.78
N GLN A 62 9.02 33.28 -2.97
CA GLN A 62 8.04 33.32 -1.88
C GLN A 62 7.64 31.91 -1.42
N LYS A 63 7.39 31.75 -0.12
CA LYS A 63 6.88 30.49 0.44
C LYS A 63 5.34 30.42 0.31
N ALA A 64 4.84 29.30 -0.17
CA ALA A 64 3.40 29.05 -0.28
C ALA A 64 3.03 27.72 0.36
N LYS A 65 1.78 27.63 0.85
CA LYS A 65 1.18 26.36 1.29
C LYS A 65 0.63 25.60 0.10
N PHE A 66 0.93 24.33 0.05
CA PHE A 66 0.40 23.36 -0.90
C PHE A 66 -0.44 22.36 -0.09
N TYR A 67 -1.75 22.35 -0.33
CA TYR A 67 -2.69 21.59 0.47
C TYR A 67 -2.80 20.16 0.02
N GLN A 68 -2.93 19.26 1.01
CA GLN A 68 -3.22 17.83 0.82
C GLN A 68 -4.59 17.55 1.41
N LEU A 69 -5.44 16.88 0.64
CA LEU A 69 -6.82 16.60 1.01
C LEU A 69 -7.04 15.10 0.94
N ASN A 70 -7.61 14.52 2.00
CA ASN A 70 -8.10 13.15 1.97
C ASN A 70 -9.33 13.01 1.05
N GLU A 71 -9.87 11.80 0.93
CA GLU A 71 -10.99 11.52 0.03
C GLU A 71 -12.23 12.36 0.36
N GLU A 72 -12.63 12.41 1.64
CA GLU A 72 -13.83 13.14 2.06
C GLU A 72 -13.65 14.64 1.86
N GLN A 73 -12.51 15.20 2.24
CA GLN A 73 -12.16 16.60 2.04
C GLN A 73 -12.14 16.97 0.54
N ALA A 74 -11.52 16.13 -0.28
CA ALA A 74 -11.48 16.36 -1.73
C ALA A 74 -12.87 16.26 -2.36
N THR A 75 -13.66 15.28 -1.94
CA THR A 75 -15.04 15.09 -2.41
C THR A 75 -15.92 16.28 -2.02
N LEU A 76 -15.82 16.79 -0.79
CA LEU A 76 -16.53 17.97 -0.37
C LEU A 76 -16.07 19.20 -1.16
N LEU A 77 -14.75 19.43 -1.27
CA LEU A 77 -14.20 20.59 -1.97
C LEU A 77 -14.67 20.65 -3.44
N ILE A 78 -14.70 19.53 -4.16
CA ILE A 78 -15.13 19.51 -5.55
C ILE A 78 -16.62 19.80 -5.72
N THR A 79 -17.45 19.67 -4.68
CA THR A 79 -18.85 20.11 -4.74
C THR A 79 -18.99 21.63 -4.79
N TYR A 80 -18.01 22.36 -4.25
CA TYR A 80 -17.97 23.83 -4.26
C TYR A 80 -17.42 24.43 -5.57
N LEU A 81 -16.90 23.58 -6.48
CA LEU A 81 -16.44 24.01 -7.80
C LEU A 81 -17.61 24.10 -8.80
N ASP A 82 -17.57 25.10 -9.66
CA ASP A 82 -18.52 25.23 -10.77
C ASP A 82 -18.49 23.98 -11.67
N ASN A 83 -19.65 23.63 -12.24
CA ASN A 83 -19.81 22.43 -13.05
C ASN A 83 -19.48 22.68 -14.55
N THR A 84 -18.32 23.27 -14.85
CA THR A 84 -17.82 23.36 -16.22
C THR A 84 -17.46 21.97 -16.76
N GLU A 85 -17.33 21.82 -18.07
CA GLU A 85 -17.01 20.53 -18.69
C GLU A 85 -15.66 19.94 -18.18
N PRO A 86 -14.57 20.69 -18.08
CA PRO A 86 -13.31 20.18 -17.49
C PRO A 86 -13.50 19.73 -16.04
N VAL A 87 -14.21 20.50 -15.23
CA VAL A 87 -14.46 20.19 -13.82
C VAL A 87 -15.31 18.92 -13.68
N ARG A 88 -16.35 18.72 -14.50
CA ARG A 88 -17.15 17.48 -14.48
C ARG A 88 -16.33 16.25 -14.83
N ARG A 89 -15.44 16.35 -15.84
CA ARG A 89 -14.51 15.25 -16.19
C ARG A 89 -13.56 14.95 -15.06
N PHE A 90 -12.97 15.98 -14.48
CA PHE A 90 -12.07 15.85 -13.34
C PHE A 90 -12.76 15.20 -12.13
N LYS A 91 -13.93 15.68 -11.72
CA LYS A 91 -14.71 15.11 -10.61
C LYS A 91 -14.91 13.60 -10.76
N LYS A 92 -15.35 13.16 -11.95
CA LYS A 92 -15.56 11.72 -12.24
C LYS A 92 -14.28 10.91 -12.13
N ALA A 93 -13.18 11.44 -12.68
CA ALA A 93 -11.88 10.76 -12.65
C ALA A 93 -11.31 10.68 -11.24
N LEU A 94 -11.41 11.76 -10.46
CA LEU A 94 -10.92 11.83 -9.08
C LEU A 94 -11.65 10.83 -8.18
N VAL A 95 -12.99 10.84 -8.20
CA VAL A 95 -13.82 9.92 -7.42
C VAL A 95 -13.48 8.46 -7.77
N ARG A 96 -13.34 8.15 -9.07
CA ARG A 96 -12.97 6.81 -9.51
C ARG A 96 -11.60 6.39 -8.97
N GLN A 97 -10.59 7.26 -9.06
CA GLN A 97 -9.24 6.92 -8.58
C GLN A 97 -9.18 6.76 -7.05
N PHE A 98 -9.88 7.57 -6.27
CA PHE A 98 -10.00 7.33 -4.83
C PHE A 98 -10.63 5.98 -4.54
N TYR A 99 -11.72 5.65 -5.22
CA TYR A 99 -12.42 4.37 -5.04
C TYR A 99 -11.53 3.17 -5.40
N ASP A 100 -10.85 3.23 -6.54
CA ASP A 100 -9.94 2.17 -7.00
C ASP A 100 -8.78 1.98 -6.00
N MET A 101 -8.19 3.07 -5.52
CA MET A 101 -7.10 3.01 -4.55
C MET A 101 -7.55 2.46 -3.20
N LYS A 102 -8.71 2.87 -2.68
CA LYS A 102 -9.27 2.31 -1.45
C LYS A 102 -9.58 0.82 -1.57
N ASN A 103 -10.13 0.39 -2.71
CA ASN A 103 -10.36 -1.04 -2.96
C ASN A 103 -9.06 -1.84 -2.96
N GLY A 104 -8.00 -1.32 -3.58
CA GLY A 104 -6.67 -1.94 -3.55
C GLY A 104 -6.12 -2.06 -2.13
N LEU A 105 -6.19 -1.00 -1.34
CA LEU A 105 -5.78 -1.02 0.07
C LEU A 105 -6.63 -2.00 0.90
N TYR A 106 -7.94 -2.01 0.68
CA TYR A 106 -8.83 -2.93 1.37
C TYR A 106 -8.51 -4.40 1.05
N ALA A 107 -8.28 -4.73 -0.22
CA ALA A 107 -7.86 -6.07 -0.63
C ALA A 107 -6.56 -6.48 0.07
N ARG A 108 -5.57 -5.60 0.13
CA ARG A 108 -4.30 -5.84 0.84
C ARG A 108 -4.52 -6.09 2.34
N ARG A 109 -5.38 -5.30 3.00
CA ARG A 109 -5.71 -5.47 4.43
C ARG A 109 -6.38 -6.82 4.68
N MET A 110 -7.28 -7.24 3.81
CA MET A 110 -7.94 -8.55 3.90
C MET A 110 -6.96 -9.70 3.77
N GLU A 111 -6.07 -9.67 2.77
CA GLU A 111 -5.04 -10.70 2.61
C GLU A 111 -4.05 -10.70 3.78
N ARG A 112 -3.69 -9.53 4.28
CA ARG A 112 -2.84 -9.39 5.47
C ARG A 112 -3.47 -9.96 6.73
N GLN A 113 -4.78 -9.85 6.87
CA GLN A 113 -5.50 -10.44 7.99
C GLN A 113 -5.53 -11.97 7.90
N LYS A 114 -5.74 -12.54 6.72
CA LYS A 114 -5.63 -13.97 6.47
C LYS A 114 -4.22 -14.48 6.79
N GLU A 115 -3.18 -13.76 6.34
CA GLU A 115 -1.78 -14.13 6.60
C GLU A 115 -1.50 -14.29 8.10
N LYS A 116 -2.02 -13.42 8.96
CA LYS A 116 -1.81 -13.54 10.41
C LYS A 116 -2.26 -14.89 10.97
N SER A 117 -3.38 -15.43 10.49
CA SER A 117 -3.87 -16.75 10.92
C SER A 117 -3.04 -17.90 10.34
N VAL A 118 -2.66 -17.80 9.07
CA VAL A 118 -1.79 -18.78 8.40
C VAL A 118 -0.42 -18.83 9.04
N ARG A 119 0.16 -17.67 9.30
CA ARG A 119 1.46 -17.54 9.97
C ARG A 119 1.44 -18.16 11.34
N LYS A 120 0.38 -17.92 12.12
CA LYS A 120 0.21 -18.54 13.42
C LYS A 120 0.19 -20.06 13.31
N SER A 121 -0.56 -20.61 12.35
CA SER A 121 -0.60 -22.06 12.11
C SER A 121 0.79 -22.64 11.84
N MET A 122 1.57 -22.03 10.94
CA MET A 122 2.94 -22.51 10.66
C MET A 122 3.84 -22.44 11.90
N THR A 123 3.79 -21.35 12.66
CA THR A 123 4.62 -21.19 13.86
C THR A 123 4.21 -22.14 14.98
N ASP A 124 2.92 -22.42 15.14
CA ASP A 124 2.42 -23.38 16.11
C ASP A 124 2.92 -24.79 15.81
N VAL A 125 2.88 -25.24 14.54
CA VAL A 125 3.45 -26.54 14.13
C VAL A 125 4.95 -26.62 14.38
N ILE A 126 5.73 -25.56 14.08
CA ILE A 126 7.16 -25.51 14.40
C ILE A 126 7.40 -25.72 15.90
N LYS A 127 6.57 -25.07 16.75
CA LYS A 127 6.65 -25.17 18.20
C LYS A 127 6.26 -26.56 18.69
N GLU A 128 5.16 -27.14 18.19
CA GLU A 128 4.68 -28.47 18.55
C GLU A 128 5.68 -29.57 18.22
N LEU A 129 6.44 -29.41 17.12
CA LEU A 129 7.51 -30.31 16.73
C LEU A 129 8.79 -30.13 17.56
N GLY A 130 8.82 -29.17 18.50
CA GLY A 130 9.98 -28.89 19.35
C GLY A 130 11.22 -28.42 18.58
N LEU A 131 11.04 -27.84 17.39
CA LEU A 131 12.14 -27.37 16.58
C LEU A 131 12.82 -26.14 17.23
N SER A 132 14.13 -26.06 17.08
CA SER A 132 14.94 -24.97 17.62
C SER A 132 14.47 -23.59 17.07
N PRO A 133 14.54 -22.49 17.88
CA PRO A 133 14.06 -21.17 17.49
C PRO A 133 14.60 -20.64 16.15
N HIS A 134 15.78 -21.07 15.72
CA HIS A 134 16.33 -20.61 14.43
C HIS A 134 15.52 -21.09 13.22
N TYR A 135 14.76 -22.19 13.34
CA TYR A 135 13.91 -22.71 12.27
C TYR A 135 12.79 -21.74 11.88
N TYR A 136 12.29 -20.89 12.79
CA TYR A 136 11.32 -19.84 12.44
C TYR A 136 11.88 -18.92 11.35
N LYS A 137 13.15 -18.52 11.47
CA LYS A 137 13.81 -17.71 10.45
C LYS A 137 14.04 -18.50 9.16
N HIS A 138 14.51 -19.75 9.26
CA HIS A 138 14.79 -20.59 8.09
C HIS A 138 13.53 -20.83 7.25
N TYR A 139 12.42 -21.20 7.88
CA TYR A 139 11.14 -21.39 7.18
C TYR A 139 10.58 -20.06 6.65
N THR A 140 10.72 -18.97 7.39
CA THR A 140 10.34 -17.65 6.88
C THR A 140 11.12 -17.28 5.62
N ASP A 141 12.44 -17.42 5.64
CA ASP A 141 13.28 -17.12 4.47
C ASP A 141 12.96 -18.06 3.29
N LEU A 142 12.66 -19.33 3.55
CA LEU A 142 12.23 -20.29 2.53
C LEU A 142 10.90 -19.87 1.90
N VAL A 143 9.90 -19.52 2.73
CA VAL A 143 8.60 -19.04 2.26
C VAL A 143 8.78 -17.86 1.32
N TYR A 144 9.46 -16.81 1.76
CA TYR A 144 9.64 -15.61 0.92
C TYR A 144 10.37 -15.91 -0.38
N LYS A 145 11.46 -16.69 -0.34
CA LYS A 145 12.22 -17.04 -1.53
C LYS A 145 11.40 -17.86 -2.53
N THR A 146 10.62 -18.82 -2.07
CA THR A 146 9.81 -19.68 -2.95
C THR A 146 8.46 -19.05 -3.33
N ALA A 147 7.96 -18.11 -2.53
CA ALA A 147 6.78 -17.33 -2.89
C ALA A 147 7.10 -16.23 -3.91
N LEU A 148 8.14 -15.42 -3.63
CA LEU A 148 8.39 -14.14 -4.29
C LEU A 148 9.74 -14.07 -5.03
N GLY A 149 10.58 -15.07 -4.94
CA GLY A 149 11.93 -15.09 -5.50
C GLY A 149 12.99 -14.33 -4.68
N LEU A 150 12.61 -13.62 -3.63
CA LEU A 150 13.44 -12.76 -2.79
C LEU A 150 13.15 -13.03 -1.32
N ASN A 151 14.15 -12.90 -0.46
CA ASN A 151 13.91 -12.95 0.97
C ASN A 151 13.44 -11.60 1.54
N ALA A 152 12.91 -11.61 2.77
CA ALA A 152 12.37 -10.42 3.42
C ALA A 152 13.40 -9.28 3.56
N LYS A 153 14.70 -9.58 3.70
CA LYS A 153 15.75 -8.56 3.78
C LYS A 153 15.93 -7.86 2.43
N GLN A 154 16.05 -8.64 1.35
CA GLN A 154 16.20 -8.12 0.00
C GLN A 154 14.99 -7.24 -0.41
N LEU A 155 13.78 -7.67 -0.05
CA LEU A 155 12.56 -6.87 -0.30
C LEU A 155 12.56 -5.55 0.48
N ARG A 156 12.97 -5.55 1.76
CA ARG A 156 13.08 -4.30 2.53
C ARG A 156 14.09 -3.32 1.92
N GLU A 157 15.26 -3.84 1.56
CA GLU A 157 16.32 -3.03 0.96
C GLU A 157 15.86 -2.44 -0.39
N ALA A 158 15.23 -3.24 -1.24
CA ALA A 158 14.76 -2.81 -2.55
C ALA A 158 13.61 -1.79 -2.51
N ARG A 159 12.79 -1.84 -1.45
CA ARG A 159 11.62 -0.96 -1.24
C ARG A 159 11.86 0.14 -0.22
N GLU A 160 13.10 0.32 0.22
CA GLU A 160 13.52 1.34 1.21
C GLU A 160 12.71 1.29 2.52
N VAL A 161 12.23 0.10 2.89
CA VAL A 161 11.42 -0.11 4.09
C VAL A 161 12.32 -0.22 5.32
N SER A 162 11.96 0.51 6.38
CA SER A 162 12.67 0.47 7.66
C SER A 162 12.82 -0.95 8.20
N LYS A 163 13.98 -1.26 8.79
CA LYS A 163 14.24 -2.55 9.46
C LYS A 163 13.27 -2.85 10.60
N LYS A 164 12.64 -1.83 11.18
CA LYS A 164 11.65 -1.96 12.27
C LYS A 164 10.25 -2.31 11.75
N SER A 165 9.98 -2.13 10.47
CA SER A 165 8.67 -2.37 9.87
C SER A 165 8.57 -3.80 9.35
N THR A 166 7.36 -4.33 9.36
CA THR A 166 7.05 -5.64 8.77
C THR A 166 6.93 -5.50 7.26
N ILE A 167 7.73 -6.25 6.49
CA ILE A 167 7.72 -6.16 5.02
C ILE A 167 6.35 -6.50 4.41
N LEU A 168 5.57 -7.36 5.05
CA LEU A 168 4.22 -7.73 4.61
C LEU A 168 3.28 -6.53 4.46
N ASP A 169 3.45 -5.50 5.30
CA ASP A 169 2.62 -4.30 5.25
C ASP A 169 2.93 -3.41 4.02
N PHE A 170 3.97 -3.77 3.26
CA PHE A 170 4.43 -3.10 2.04
C PHE A 170 4.35 -3.99 0.79
N LEU A 171 3.69 -5.14 0.88
CA LEU A 171 3.43 -6.04 -0.25
C LEU A 171 2.08 -5.75 -0.91
N THR A 172 1.95 -6.14 -2.17
CA THR A 172 0.64 -6.14 -2.86
C THR A 172 -0.23 -7.28 -2.36
N SER A 173 -1.53 -7.28 -2.72
CA SER A 173 -2.45 -8.37 -2.39
C SER A 173 -1.98 -9.70 -2.97
N GLU A 174 -1.50 -9.71 -4.21
CA GLU A 174 -1.01 -10.90 -4.91
C GLU A 174 0.27 -11.44 -4.26
N GLU A 175 1.16 -10.55 -3.83
CA GLU A 175 2.37 -10.93 -3.10
C GLU A 175 2.06 -11.53 -1.74
N ILE A 176 1.11 -10.95 -1.00
CA ILE A 176 0.65 -11.48 0.30
C ILE A 176 -0.03 -12.84 0.10
N GLU A 177 -0.86 -12.99 -0.94
CA GLU A 177 -1.50 -14.26 -1.27
C GLU A 177 -0.47 -15.36 -1.58
N ALA A 178 0.57 -15.04 -2.35
CA ALA A 178 1.66 -15.98 -2.65
C ALA A 178 2.41 -16.41 -1.38
N VAL A 179 2.68 -15.48 -0.46
CA VAL A 179 3.29 -15.79 0.85
C VAL A 179 2.37 -16.70 1.66
N ASN A 180 1.08 -16.37 1.78
CA ASN A 180 0.07 -17.18 2.47
C ASN A 180 0.04 -18.62 1.97
N LYS A 181 0.03 -18.79 0.65
CA LYS A 181 0.01 -20.11 0.02
C LYS A 181 1.26 -20.92 0.37
N ARG A 182 2.44 -20.31 0.39
CA ARG A 182 3.68 -20.99 0.80
C ARG A 182 3.72 -21.32 2.28
N GLU A 183 3.26 -20.44 3.14
CA GLU A 183 3.18 -20.72 4.60
C GLU A 183 2.24 -21.90 4.88
N GLN A 184 1.09 -21.98 4.21
CA GLN A 184 0.19 -23.13 4.31
C GLN A 184 0.84 -24.44 3.85
N GLN A 185 1.57 -24.41 2.74
CA GLN A 185 2.30 -25.58 2.25
C GLN A 185 3.37 -26.03 3.25
N VAL A 186 4.16 -25.08 3.80
CA VAL A 186 5.16 -25.39 4.85
C VAL A 186 4.49 -26.01 6.06
N ALA A 187 3.40 -25.41 6.58
CA ALA A 187 2.67 -25.95 7.72
C ALA A 187 2.19 -27.39 7.46
N THR A 188 1.62 -27.66 6.30
CA THR A 188 1.15 -28.99 5.90
C THR A 188 2.29 -29.99 5.84
N LEU A 189 3.40 -29.65 5.18
CA LEU A 189 4.57 -30.56 5.06
C LEU A 189 5.23 -30.83 6.42
N LEU A 190 5.27 -29.83 7.31
CA LEU A 190 5.71 -29.98 8.69
C LEU A 190 4.81 -30.93 9.49
N THR A 191 3.51 -30.83 9.33
CA THR A 191 2.53 -31.75 9.97
C THR A 191 2.75 -33.19 9.53
N LEU A 192 3.21 -33.40 8.29
CA LEU A 192 3.63 -34.69 7.77
C LEU A 192 5.02 -35.14 8.25
N LYS A 193 5.64 -34.37 9.18
CA LYS A 193 6.96 -34.63 9.80
C LYS A 193 8.09 -34.68 8.77
N MET A 194 7.98 -33.95 7.67
CA MET A 194 9.07 -33.82 6.70
C MET A 194 10.16 -32.89 7.26
N ASP A 195 11.41 -33.22 7.01
CA ASP A 195 12.55 -32.39 7.41
C ASP A 195 12.72 -31.14 6.53
N TYR A 196 13.56 -30.21 6.98
CA TYR A 196 13.76 -28.94 6.30
C TYR A 196 14.27 -29.09 4.86
N ASP A 197 15.21 -30.00 4.62
CA ASP A 197 15.83 -30.16 3.30
C ASP A 197 14.86 -30.79 2.30
N THR A 198 14.02 -31.71 2.74
CA THR A 198 12.94 -32.28 1.93
C THR A 198 11.91 -31.20 1.59
N ILE A 199 11.45 -30.43 2.57
CA ILE A 199 10.49 -29.30 2.34
C ILE A 199 11.09 -28.29 1.38
N LYS A 200 12.35 -27.88 1.59
CA LYS A 200 13.06 -26.97 0.71
C LYS A 200 13.16 -27.49 -0.72
N SER A 201 13.50 -28.76 -0.89
CA SER A 201 13.58 -29.38 -2.22
C SER A 201 12.24 -29.37 -2.94
N ILE A 202 11.15 -29.76 -2.26
CA ILE A 202 9.79 -29.77 -2.82
C ILE A 202 9.36 -28.35 -3.26
N LEU A 203 9.51 -27.38 -2.36
CA LEU A 203 9.05 -25.99 -2.63
C LEU A 203 9.91 -25.31 -3.69
N SER A 204 11.21 -25.54 -3.70
CA SER A 204 12.12 -25.01 -4.73
C SER A 204 11.85 -25.63 -6.09
N GLY A 205 11.53 -26.93 -6.15
CA GLY A 205 11.17 -27.61 -7.38
C GLY A 205 9.85 -27.14 -8.00
N GLN A 206 8.94 -26.57 -7.20
CA GLN A 206 7.69 -25.95 -7.70
C GLN A 206 7.90 -24.58 -8.34
N GLY A 207 9.07 -23.96 -8.19
CA GLY A 207 9.37 -22.62 -8.67
C GLY A 207 8.74 -21.51 -7.80
N VAL A 208 8.89 -20.27 -8.26
CA VAL A 208 8.36 -19.07 -7.58
C VAL A 208 6.88 -18.90 -7.92
N LEU A 209 6.04 -18.65 -6.92
CA LEU A 209 4.59 -18.48 -7.12
C LEU A 209 4.22 -17.17 -7.77
N TYR A 210 4.89 -16.10 -7.37
CA TYR A 210 4.69 -14.76 -7.88
C TYR A 210 6.03 -14.05 -8.03
N GLN A 211 6.41 -13.74 -9.26
CA GLN A 211 7.67 -13.04 -9.52
C GLN A 211 7.52 -11.58 -9.15
N THR A 212 7.98 -11.22 -7.95
CA THR A 212 7.89 -9.85 -7.47
C THR A 212 8.85 -8.92 -8.21
N THR A 213 8.48 -7.64 -8.29
CA THR A 213 9.35 -6.58 -8.77
C THR A 213 10.11 -5.95 -7.61
N LEU A 214 11.37 -5.55 -7.85
CA LEU A 214 12.16 -4.83 -6.84
C LEU A 214 11.61 -3.43 -6.57
N LYS A 215 10.97 -2.82 -7.56
CA LYS A 215 10.30 -1.51 -7.41
C LYS A 215 8.96 -1.71 -6.71
N MET A 216 8.61 -0.75 -5.83
CA MET A 216 7.23 -0.64 -5.35
C MET A 216 6.30 -0.66 -6.56
N PRO A 217 5.26 -1.51 -6.58
CA PRO A 217 4.23 -1.37 -7.60
C PRO A 217 3.69 0.06 -7.50
N ALA A 218 3.66 0.75 -8.63
CA ALA A 218 2.87 1.97 -8.74
C ALA A 218 1.45 1.61 -8.30
N ALA A 219 0.80 2.49 -7.54
CA ALA A 219 -0.61 2.30 -7.22
C ALA A 219 -1.32 1.92 -8.52
N THR A 220 -1.92 0.74 -8.55
CA THR A 220 -2.49 0.15 -9.76
C THR A 220 -3.42 1.15 -10.43
N ASN A 221 -3.07 1.50 -11.68
CA ASN A 221 -3.86 2.35 -12.58
C ASN A 221 -5.28 1.84 -12.76
#